data_9c17a134aebcd773bfae980d5bd9b557
#
_entry.id   9c17a134aebcd773bfae980d5bd9b557
#
_cell.length_a   1.000
_cell.length_b   1.000
_cell.length_c   1.000
_cell.angle_alpha   90.00
_cell.angle_beta   90.00
_cell.angle_gamma   90.00
#
_symmetry.space_group_name_H-M   'P 1'
#
loop_
_entity.id
_entity.type
_entity.pdbx_description
1 polymer ?
#
loop_
_entity_poly.entity_id
_entity_poly.type
_entity_poly.pdbx_seq_one_letter_code
_entity_poly.pdbx_strand_id
1 'polypeptide(L)'
;MRYPLATARIYHVRMRFKTTDLCDACDGAQVCELPFVGFGLRRAFAGDIRTARYTDGISALRVLINQAGNGQVLVIDADGLEWRALFGDVMAGLVTRNGWAGVIVNGMIRDRAEIDEMDIGVKALGTIPRRADIGGRGEMDLPVRFGGITFIPGARLVADEDGVIVLPQGLTESNIIVADAIAATAEYVAGPNLR
;
A
#
# COMPACT_ATOMS: atom_id res chain seq x y z
N MET A 1 -22.91 -43.48 -9.42
CA MET A 1 -23.10 -42.14 -9.96
C MET A 1 -22.28 -41.18 -9.08
N ARG A 2 -21.13 -40.69 -9.54
CA ARG A 2 -20.29 -39.75 -8.82
C ARG A 2 -20.53 -38.36 -9.45
N TYR A 3 -21.05 -37.44 -8.69
CA TYR A 3 -21.11 -36.02 -9.10
C TYR A 3 -19.71 -35.41 -9.02
N PRO A 4 -19.23 -34.72 -10.07
CA PRO A 4 -17.98 -33.99 -9.99
C PRO A 4 -18.16 -32.77 -9.10
N LEU A 5 -17.28 -32.63 -8.10
CA LEU A 5 -17.16 -31.41 -7.30
C LEU A 5 -16.79 -30.26 -8.25
N ALA A 6 -17.75 -29.38 -8.46
CA ALA A 6 -17.53 -28.12 -9.15
C ALA A 6 -16.53 -27.33 -8.31
N THR A 7 -15.34 -27.14 -8.86
CA THR A 7 -14.35 -26.19 -8.36
C THR A 7 -14.99 -24.81 -8.35
N ALA A 8 -15.38 -24.34 -7.19
CA ALA A 8 -15.84 -22.97 -6.99
C ALA A 8 -14.69 -22.04 -7.43
N ARG A 9 -14.81 -21.47 -8.62
CA ARG A 9 -14.03 -20.33 -9.04
C ARG A 9 -14.39 -19.19 -8.08
N ILE A 10 -13.52 -18.93 -7.12
CA ILE A 10 -13.60 -17.73 -6.30
C ILE A 10 -13.39 -16.57 -7.26
N TYR A 11 -14.50 -15.97 -7.70
CA TYR A 11 -14.46 -14.68 -8.34
C TYR A 11 -13.98 -13.69 -7.29
N HIS A 12 -12.69 -13.34 -7.33
CA HIS A 12 -12.21 -12.15 -6.68
C HIS A 12 -12.94 -10.99 -7.34
N VAL A 13 -14.04 -10.57 -6.74
CA VAL A 13 -14.62 -9.27 -7.06
C VAL A 13 -13.54 -8.28 -6.64
N ARG A 14 -12.78 -7.81 -7.61
CA ARG A 14 -11.88 -6.67 -7.44
C ARG A 14 -12.79 -5.45 -7.19
N MET A 15 -13.13 -5.22 -5.94
CA MET A 15 -13.62 -3.89 -5.57
C MET A 15 -12.42 -2.94 -5.77
N ARG A 16 -12.48 -2.21 -6.86
CA ARG A 16 -11.44 -1.26 -7.25
C ARG A 16 -11.75 0.04 -6.53
N PHE A 17 -11.25 0.17 -5.30
CA PHE A 17 -11.27 1.45 -4.62
C PHE A 17 -10.29 2.37 -5.33
N LYS A 18 -10.73 3.57 -5.68
CA LYS A 18 -9.86 4.61 -6.20
C LYS A 18 -9.51 5.55 -5.07
N THR A 19 -8.23 5.95 -5.01
CA THR A 19 -7.78 6.97 -4.05
C THR A 19 -8.52 8.28 -4.23
N THR A 20 -8.86 8.64 -5.48
CA THR A 20 -9.65 9.83 -5.83
C THR A 20 -11.04 9.80 -5.19
N ASP A 21 -11.80 8.72 -5.40
CA ASP A 21 -13.15 8.58 -4.86
C ASP A 21 -13.15 8.60 -3.31
N LEU A 22 -12.10 8.03 -2.69
CA LEU A 22 -11.94 8.05 -1.23
C LEU A 22 -11.59 9.43 -0.68
N CYS A 23 -10.79 10.22 -1.41
CA CYS A 23 -10.50 11.60 -1.06
C CYS A 23 -11.74 12.49 -1.15
N ASP A 24 -12.57 12.28 -2.19
CA ASP A 24 -13.81 13.04 -2.38
C ASP A 24 -14.85 12.69 -1.30
N ALA A 25 -14.90 11.44 -0.86
CA ALA A 25 -15.85 10.96 0.15
C ALA A 25 -15.37 11.12 1.61
N CYS A 26 -14.10 11.49 1.85
CA CYS A 26 -13.51 11.54 3.18
C CYS A 26 -12.53 12.71 3.35
N ASP A 27 -13.01 13.85 3.85
CA ASP A 27 -12.20 15.05 4.10
C ASP A 27 -11.01 14.82 5.05
N GLY A 28 -11.03 13.75 5.84
CA GLY A 28 -9.93 13.36 6.73
C GLY A 28 -8.86 12.48 6.10
N ALA A 29 -8.99 12.08 4.84
CA ALA A 29 -7.99 11.30 4.13
C ALA A 29 -6.71 12.14 3.94
N GLN A 30 -5.57 11.59 4.37
CA GLN A 30 -4.28 12.26 4.23
C GLN A 30 -3.61 11.79 2.93
N VAL A 31 -3.28 12.71 2.05
CA VAL A 31 -2.64 12.42 0.75
C VAL A 31 -1.12 12.57 0.88
N CYS A 32 -0.38 11.54 0.46
CA CYS A 32 1.08 11.63 0.38
C CYS A 32 1.50 12.39 -0.87
N GLU A 33 2.22 13.50 -0.69
CA GLU A 33 2.60 14.43 -1.76
C GLU A 33 3.84 13.98 -2.57
N LEU A 34 4.45 12.83 -2.22
CA LEU A 34 5.60 12.33 -2.98
C LEU A 34 5.19 11.74 -4.34
N PRO A 35 5.95 12.02 -5.41
CA PRO A 35 5.66 11.54 -6.76
C PRO A 35 6.11 10.08 -6.95
N PHE A 36 5.45 9.16 -6.31
CA PHE A 36 5.79 7.74 -6.40
C PHE A 36 5.55 7.15 -7.79
N VAL A 37 6.50 6.35 -8.24
CA VAL A 37 6.37 5.48 -9.40
C VAL A 37 5.86 4.11 -8.95
N GLY A 38 4.92 3.53 -9.71
CA GLY A 38 4.37 2.21 -9.45
C GLY A 38 5.14 1.10 -10.16
N PHE A 39 5.35 -0.03 -9.47
CA PHE A 39 6.01 -1.24 -9.96
C PHE A 39 5.20 -2.48 -9.57
N GLY A 40 5.45 -3.60 -10.24
CA GLY A 40 4.75 -4.86 -10.04
C GLY A 40 3.39 -4.91 -10.74
N LEU A 41 2.78 -6.10 -10.77
CA LEU A 41 1.51 -6.33 -11.47
C LEU A 41 0.30 -5.74 -10.74
N ARG A 42 0.43 -5.54 -9.42
CA ARG A 42 -0.66 -5.02 -8.59
C ARG A 42 -0.65 -3.50 -8.59
N ARG A 43 -1.49 -2.88 -9.42
CA ARG A 43 -1.56 -1.42 -9.58
C ARG A 43 -2.29 -0.71 -8.44
N ALA A 44 -3.21 -1.40 -7.78
CA ALA A 44 -3.93 -0.90 -6.62
C ALA A 44 -3.87 -1.91 -5.48
N PHE A 45 -3.65 -1.42 -4.27
CA PHE A 45 -3.59 -2.23 -3.05
C PHE A 45 -3.96 -1.41 -1.82
N ALA A 46 -4.45 -2.09 -0.80
CA ALA A 46 -4.78 -1.48 0.48
C ALA A 46 -4.46 -2.45 1.62
N GLY A 47 -4.18 -1.91 2.79
CA GLY A 47 -3.88 -2.72 3.97
C GLY A 47 -3.53 -1.86 5.17
N ASP A 48 -3.51 -2.48 6.34
CA ASP A 48 -3.06 -1.81 7.56
C ASP A 48 -1.53 -1.66 7.52
N ILE A 49 -1.06 -0.52 7.96
CA ILE A 49 0.34 -0.12 7.88
C ILE A 49 1.21 -0.92 8.86
N ARG A 50 2.34 -1.42 8.38
CA ARG A 50 3.54 -1.74 9.15
C ARG A 50 4.67 -0.86 8.66
N THR A 51 5.54 -0.40 9.52
CA THR A 51 6.62 0.51 9.14
C THR A 51 8.00 -0.08 9.39
N ALA A 52 8.95 0.27 8.52
CA ALA A 52 10.38 0.07 8.73
C ALA A 52 11.13 1.36 8.39
N ARG A 53 11.99 1.83 9.29
CA ARG A 53 12.86 2.96 9.03
C ARG A 53 14.30 2.50 8.83
N TYR A 54 14.90 2.96 7.76
CA TYR A 54 16.34 2.82 7.53
C TYR A 54 17.07 3.90 8.34
N THR A 55 18.07 3.49 9.11
CA THR A 55 18.97 4.42 9.81
C THR A 55 20.40 4.27 9.30
N ASP A 56 21.00 3.12 9.51
CA ASP A 56 22.32 2.73 9.04
C ASP A 56 22.35 1.30 8.45
N GLY A 57 21.15 0.68 8.33
CA GLY A 57 21.00 -0.66 7.80
C GLY A 57 19.54 -1.12 7.68
N ILE A 58 19.36 -2.33 7.16
CA ILE A 58 18.06 -2.91 6.80
C ILE A 58 17.63 -4.07 7.70
N SER A 59 18.20 -4.21 8.90
CA SER A 59 17.90 -5.36 9.77
C SER A 59 16.42 -5.42 10.16
N ALA A 60 15.82 -4.30 10.55
CA ALA A 60 14.40 -4.21 10.89
C ALA A 60 13.51 -4.59 9.70
N LEU A 61 13.81 -4.07 8.51
CA LEU A 61 13.10 -4.43 7.27
C LEU A 61 13.18 -5.94 7.00
N ARG A 62 14.36 -6.55 7.16
CA ARG A 62 14.55 -8.00 6.98
C ARG A 62 13.73 -8.82 7.97
N VAL A 63 13.58 -8.37 9.20
CA VAL A 63 12.72 -9.03 10.20
C VAL A 63 11.26 -8.97 9.75
N LEU A 64 10.76 -7.80 9.35
CA LEU A 64 9.37 -7.63 8.94
C LEU A 64 9.00 -8.44 7.69
N ILE A 65 9.80 -8.38 6.63
CA ILE A 65 9.47 -9.08 5.37
C ILE A 65 9.46 -10.61 5.51
N ASN A 66 10.08 -11.16 6.56
CA ASN A 66 10.04 -12.58 6.87
C ASN A 66 8.84 -12.99 7.75
N GLN A 67 8.05 -12.04 8.25
CA GLN A 67 6.80 -12.31 8.96
C GLN A 67 5.63 -12.46 7.98
N ALA A 68 4.54 -13.10 8.45
CA ALA A 68 3.30 -13.13 7.70
C ALA A 68 2.73 -11.71 7.57
N GLY A 69 2.52 -11.27 6.33
CA GLY A 69 2.02 -9.93 6.02
C GLY A 69 0.53 -9.76 6.28
N ASN A 70 -0.26 -10.85 6.23
CA ASN A 70 -1.72 -10.86 6.50
C ASN A 70 -2.50 -9.76 5.76
N GLY A 71 -2.10 -9.43 4.54
CA GLY A 71 -2.70 -8.35 3.76
C GLY A 71 -2.33 -6.94 4.21
N GLN A 72 -1.32 -6.78 5.05
CA GLN A 72 -0.80 -5.48 5.48
C GLN A 72 0.04 -4.82 4.40
N VAL A 73 0.22 -3.50 4.48
CA VAL A 73 1.11 -2.71 3.63
C VAL A 73 2.36 -2.34 4.41
N LEU A 74 3.52 -2.64 3.82
CA LEU A 74 4.81 -2.30 4.38
C LEU A 74 5.23 -0.90 3.90
N VAL A 75 5.42 0.02 4.82
CA VAL A 75 5.92 1.38 4.55
C VAL A 75 7.37 1.47 5.00
N ILE A 76 8.27 1.70 4.06
CA ILE A 76 9.72 1.78 4.27
C ILE A 76 10.14 3.25 4.14
N ASP A 77 10.63 3.81 5.24
CA ASP A 77 11.21 5.16 5.25
C ASP A 77 12.73 5.09 5.13
N ALA A 78 13.24 5.54 4.01
CA ALA A 78 14.67 5.64 3.72
C ALA A 78 15.16 7.09 3.73
N ASP A 79 14.37 8.01 4.29
CA ASP A 79 14.68 9.45 4.31
C ASP A 79 14.95 10.02 2.90
N GLY A 80 14.22 9.51 1.89
CA GLY A 80 14.39 9.95 0.50
C GLY A 80 15.71 9.52 -0.15
N LEU A 81 16.38 8.48 0.35
CA LEU A 81 17.65 8.01 -0.16
C LEU A 81 17.63 7.74 -1.67
N GLU A 82 18.30 8.56 -2.48
CA GLU A 82 18.27 8.50 -3.93
C GLU A 82 19.49 7.79 -4.56
N TRP A 83 20.57 7.60 -3.82
CA TRP A 83 21.83 7.08 -4.35
C TRP A 83 22.09 5.60 -4.05
N ARG A 84 21.16 4.93 -3.36
CA ARG A 84 21.19 3.49 -3.08
C ARG A 84 19.76 2.91 -2.99
N ALA A 85 19.60 1.68 -3.46
CA ALA A 85 18.35 0.94 -3.39
C ALA A 85 18.26 0.12 -2.11
N LEU A 86 17.16 0.26 -1.40
CA LEU A 86 16.85 -0.50 -0.17
C LEU A 86 16.05 -1.77 -0.44
N PHE A 87 15.33 -1.82 -1.54
CA PHE A 87 14.40 -2.88 -1.88
C PHE A 87 14.67 -3.38 -3.29
N GLY A 88 14.63 -4.68 -3.52
CA GLY A 88 14.87 -5.33 -4.81
C GLY A 88 14.08 -6.62 -4.93
N ASP A 89 14.34 -7.38 -6.00
CA ASP A 89 13.62 -8.60 -6.39
C ASP A 89 13.51 -9.66 -5.30
N VAL A 90 14.60 -9.95 -4.59
CA VAL A 90 14.61 -10.94 -3.49
C VAL A 90 13.65 -10.54 -2.38
N MET A 91 13.62 -9.25 -2.01
CA MET A 91 12.71 -8.74 -0.99
C MET A 91 11.27 -8.72 -1.48
N ALA A 92 11.04 -8.32 -2.73
CA ALA A 92 9.73 -8.34 -3.36
C ALA A 92 9.15 -9.77 -3.39
N GLY A 93 9.96 -10.75 -3.74
CA GLY A 93 9.57 -12.16 -3.70
C GLY A 93 9.23 -12.67 -2.29
N LEU A 94 9.94 -12.22 -1.25
CA LEU A 94 9.61 -12.53 0.15
C LEU A 94 8.28 -11.90 0.57
N VAL A 95 8.10 -10.63 0.30
CA VAL A 95 6.86 -9.89 0.60
C VAL A 95 5.66 -10.53 -0.08
N THR A 96 5.79 -10.90 -1.37
CA THR A 96 4.74 -11.59 -2.13
C THR A 96 4.37 -12.92 -1.50
N ARG A 97 5.37 -13.78 -1.21
CA ARG A 97 5.15 -15.11 -0.63
C ARG A 97 4.54 -15.06 0.77
N ASN A 98 4.89 -14.05 1.55
CA ASN A 98 4.42 -13.89 2.92
C ASN A 98 3.06 -13.17 3.03
N GLY A 99 2.40 -12.89 1.89
CA GLY A 99 1.02 -12.40 1.87
C GLY A 99 0.86 -10.93 2.26
N TRP A 100 1.85 -10.09 1.97
CA TRP A 100 1.71 -8.63 2.08
C TRP A 100 0.86 -8.09 0.92
N ALA A 101 0.09 -7.04 1.16
CA ALA A 101 -0.74 -6.40 0.14
C ALA A 101 0.08 -5.56 -0.83
N GLY A 102 1.08 -4.86 -0.31
CA GLY A 102 1.95 -3.97 -1.09
C GLY A 102 3.06 -3.35 -0.26
N VAL A 103 3.89 -2.54 -0.92
CA VAL A 103 5.04 -1.85 -0.31
C VAL A 103 5.10 -0.40 -0.78
N ILE A 104 5.32 0.52 0.15
CA ILE A 104 5.67 1.92 -0.11
C ILE A 104 7.13 2.12 0.30
N VAL A 105 7.96 2.70 -0.56
CA VAL A 105 9.38 2.97 -0.30
C VAL A 105 9.65 4.46 -0.48
N ASN A 106 9.85 5.18 0.62
CA ASN A 106 10.39 6.55 0.56
C ASN A 106 11.90 6.48 0.27
N GLY A 107 12.24 6.17 -0.96
CA GLY A 107 13.59 5.94 -1.48
C GLY A 107 13.58 5.18 -2.79
N MET A 108 14.77 4.71 -3.21
CA MET A 108 14.97 3.99 -4.46
C MET A 108 14.88 2.46 -4.28
N ILE A 109 14.41 1.81 -5.34
CA ILE A 109 14.44 0.35 -5.50
C ILE A 109 15.38 -0.05 -6.63
N ARG A 110 15.58 -1.36 -6.82
CA ARG A 110 16.32 -1.95 -7.95
C ARG A 110 15.61 -3.20 -8.47
N ASP A 111 16.17 -3.80 -9.49
CA ASP A 111 15.67 -5.05 -10.10
C ASP A 111 14.21 -4.89 -10.60
N ARG A 112 13.97 -3.75 -11.29
CA ARG A 112 12.64 -3.34 -11.76
C ARG A 112 11.98 -4.39 -12.64
N ALA A 113 12.72 -4.95 -13.58
CA ALA A 113 12.18 -5.90 -14.57
C ALA A 113 11.58 -7.13 -13.87
N GLU A 114 12.28 -7.64 -12.87
CA GLU A 114 11.87 -8.80 -12.08
C GLU A 114 10.67 -8.45 -11.18
N ILE A 115 10.66 -7.27 -10.56
CA ILE A 115 9.54 -6.81 -9.73
C ILE A 115 8.27 -6.61 -10.57
N ASP A 116 8.39 -6.07 -11.78
CA ASP A 116 7.25 -5.81 -12.67
C ASP A 116 6.54 -7.11 -13.15
N GLU A 117 7.17 -8.27 -12.99
CA GLU A 117 6.58 -9.60 -13.25
C GLU A 117 5.92 -10.25 -12.02
N MET A 118 6.06 -9.66 -10.81
CA MET A 118 5.54 -10.22 -9.57
C MET A 118 4.12 -9.72 -9.25
N ASP A 119 3.27 -10.58 -8.67
CA ASP A 119 1.95 -10.20 -8.15
C ASP A 119 2.07 -9.45 -6.81
N ILE A 120 2.66 -8.27 -6.87
CA ILE A 120 2.83 -7.33 -5.76
C ILE A 120 2.64 -5.90 -6.28
N GLY A 121 2.18 -4.99 -5.43
CA GLY A 121 2.20 -3.55 -5.69
C GLY A 121 3.36 -2.91 -4.93
N VAL A 122 4.20 -2.16 -5.64
CA VAL A 122 5.28 -1.39 -5.02
C VAL A 122 5.19 0.06 -5.51
N LYS A 123 5.29 1.00 -4.59
CA LYS A 123 5.42 2.43 -4.86
C LYS A 123 6.78 2.90 -4.33
N ALA A 124 7.59 3.52 -5.19
CA ALA A 124 8.92 4.03 -4.81
C ALA A 124 9.23 5.34 -5.55
N LEU A 125 10.24 6.08 -5.10
CA LEU A 125 10.66 7.33 -5.75
C LEU A 125 11.31 7.09 -7.12
N GLY A 126 11.86 5.89 -7.35
CA GLY A 126 12.49 5.51 -8.60
C GLY A 126 13.39 4.29 -8.46
N THR A 127 14.29 4.11 -9.42
CA THR A 127 15.21 2.97 -9.44
C THR A 127 16.67 3.40 -9.52
N ILE A 128 17.54 2.66 -8.84
CA ILE A 128 19.00 2.81 -8.92
C ILE A 128 19.68 1.44 -8.75
N PRO A 129 20.72 1.10 -9.52
CA PRO A 129 21.31 -0.24 -9.46
C PRO A 129 22.15 -0.50 -8.20
N ARG A 130 22.66 0.54 -7.54
CA ARG A 130 23.51 0.41 -6.36
C ARG A 130 22.72 0.04 -5.11
N ARG A 131 23.01 -1.11 -4.52
CA ARG A 131 22.39 -1.58 -3.29
C ARG A 131 22.81 -0.75 -2.07
N ALA A 132 21.89 -0.52 -1.15
CA ALA A 132 22.20 -0.01 0.19
C ALA A 132 23.01 -1.03 1.03
N ASP A 133 23.70 -0.54 2.03
CA ASP A 133 24.42 -1.39 2.98
C ASP A 133 23.41 -2.24 3.77
N ILE A 134 23.72 -3.51 3.94
CA ILE A 134 22.84 -4.49 4.59
C ILE A 134 23.13 -4.66 6.09
N GLY A 135 24.27 -4.13 6.54
CA GLY A 135 24.62 -4.07 7.96
C GLY A 135 23.85 -2.97 8.68
N GLY A 136 24.05 -2.88 9.96
CA GLY A 136 23.45 -1.85 10.78
C GLY A 136 22.03 -2.16 11.25
N ARG A 137 21.49 -1.22 12.00
CA ARG A 137 20.19 -1.30 12.63
C ARG A 137 19.17 -0.54 11.79
N GLY A 138 17.92 -0.85 11.97
CA GLY A 138 16.77 -0.08 11.53
C GLY A 138 15.76 -0.10 12.65
N GLU A 139 14.70 0.63 12.49
CA GLU A 139 13.56 0.66 13.42
C GLU A 139 12.34 0.07 12.74
N MET A 140 11.43 -0.52 13.50
CA MET A 140 10.17 -1.07 12.98
C MET A 140 9.02 -0.70 13.89
N ASP A 141 7.82 -0.63 13.28
CA ASP A 141 6.55 -0.37 13.97
C ASP A 141 6.54 0.95 14.77
N LEU A 142 7.28 1.94 14.31
CA LEU A 142 7.24 3.32 14.79
C LEU A 142 6.61 4.22 13.73
N PRO A 143 5.92 5.32 14.11
CA PRO A 143 5.44 6.29 13.15
C PRO A 143 6.58 6.84 12.30
N VAL A 144 6.37 6.91 10.97
CA VAL A 144 7.30 7.54 10.03
C VAL A 144 6.62 8.68 9.30
N ARG A 145 7.38 9.73 8.95
CA ARG A 145 6.81 10.94 8.34
C ARG A 145 7.55 11.32 7.07
N PHE A 146 6.83 11.34 5.97
CA PHE A 146 7.30 11.86 4.69
C PHE A 146 6.10 12.25 3.81
N GLY A 147 6.34 13.00 2.71
CA GLY A 147 5.29 13.40 1.78
C GLY A 147 4.13 14.18 2.43
N GLY A 148 4.42 15.00 3.45
CA GLY A 148 3.42 15.81 4.13
C GLY A 148 2.59 15.08 5.21
N ILE A 149 2.62 13.74 5.27
CA ILE A 149 1.76 12.94 6.15
C ILE A 149 2.57 12.04 7.11
N THR A 150 1.88 11.47 8.10
CA THR A 150 2.46 10.50 9.04
C THR A 150 1.85 9.13 8.83
N PHE A 151 2.68 8.13 8.57
CA PHE A 151 2.29 6.73 8.48
C PHE A 151 2.39 6.10 9.87
N ILE A 152 1.24 5.82 10.47
CA ILE A 152 1.15 5.23 11.81
C ILE A 152 0.86 3.74 11.67
N PRO A 153 1.63 2.84 12.32
CA PRO A 153 1.33 1.41 12.33
C PRO A 153 -0.11 1.13 12.74
N GLY A 154 -0.80 0.27 11.98
CA GLY A 154 -2.22 -0.06 12.17
C GLY A 154 -3.22 0.91 11.53
N ALA A 155 -2.79 2.08 11.04
CA ALA A 155 -3.66 2.91 10.21
C ALA A 155 -3.89 2.28 8.83
N ARG A 156 -5.01 2.59 8.20
CA ARG A 156 -5.36 2.05 6.87
C ARG A 156 -4.73 2.88 5.76
N LEU A 157 -4.00 2.23 4.86
CA LEU A 157 -3.40 2.80 3.66
C LEU A 157 -4.10 2.26 2.42
N VAL A 158 -4.33 3.14 1.45
CA VAL A 158 -4.78 2.80 0.09
C VAL A 158 -3.84 3.42 -0.92
N ALA A 159 -3.49 2.67 -1.95
CA ALA A 159 -2.62 3.11 -3.03
C ALA A 159 -3.14 2.61 -4.38
N ASP A 160 -3.06 3.45 -5.41
CA ASP A 160 -3.36 3.13 -6.80
C ASP A 160 -2.45 3.91 -7.75
N GLU A 161 -2.84 4.04 -9.02
CA GLU A 161 -2.05 4.78 -10.01
C GLU A 161 -1.94 6.27 -9.67
N ASP A 162 -2.97 6.86 -9.06
CA ASP A 162 -3.03 8.31 -8.76
C ASP A 162 -2.21 8.68 -7.53
N GLY A 163 -2.07 7.77 -6.54
CA GLY A 163 -1.26 8.11 -5.37
C GLY A 163 -1.33 7.12 -4.21
N VAL A 164 -1.00 7.68 -3.05
CA VAL A 164 -1.02 6.98 -1.75
C VAL A 164 -1.75 7.86 -0.75
N ILE A 165 -2.75 7.28 -0.08
CA ILE A 165 -3.50 7.95 0.98
C ILE A 165 -3.50 7.13 2.26
N VAL A 166 -3.64 7.81 3.38
CA VAL A 166 -3.88 7.21 4.70
C VAL A 166 -5.24 7.68 5.21
N LEU A 167 -6.11 6.73 5.53
CA LEU A 167 -7.45 7.01 6.02
C LEU A 167 -7.43 7.35 7.52
N PRO A 168 -8.42 8.11 8.02
CA PRO A 168 -8.58 8.35 9.44
C PRO A 168 -8.67 7.03 10.22
N GLN A 169 -8.22 7.06 11.47
CA GLN A 169 -8.19 5.88 12.32
C GLN A 169 -9.59 5.25 12.47
N GLY A 170 -9.66 3.94 12.31
CA GLY A 170 -10.91 3.18 12.40
C GLY A 170 -11.76 3.16 11.13
N LEU A 171 -11.34 3.88 10.08
CA LEU A 171 -11.99 3.82 8.77
C LEU A 171 -11.25 2.88 7.82
N THR A 172 -12.01 2.26 6.94
CA THR A 172 -11.52 1.47 5.82
C THR A 172 -12.18 1.98 4.53
N GLU A 173 -11.58 1.65 3.39
CA GLU A 173 -12.17 1.96 2.08
C GLU A 173 -13.61 1.46 1.96
N SER A 174 -13.91 0.29 2.52
CA SER A 174 -15.25 -0.29 2.49
C SER A 174 -16.27 0.54 3.30
N ASN A 175 -15.88 1.05 4.47
CA ASN A 175 -16.78 1.88 5.29
C ASN A 175 -17.13 3.20 4.58
N ILE A 176 -16.14 3.82 3.94
CA ILE A 176 -16.29 5.12 3.26
C ILE A 176 -17.23 4.97 2.07
N ILE A 177 -16.99 3.98 1.21
CA ILE A 177 -17.82 3.76 0.01
C ILE A 177 -19.27 3.42 0.36
N VAL A 178 -19.49 2.63 1.40
CA VAL A 178 -20.85 2.33 1.87
C VAL A 178 -21.55 3.60 2.38
N ALA A 179 -20.84 4.43 3.14
CA ALA A 179 -21.38 5.68 3.64
C ALA A 179 -21.74 6.66 2.51
N ASP A 180 -20.85 6.82 1.52
CA ASP A 180 -21.07 7.65 0.34
C ASP A 180 -22.26 7.16 -0.50
N ALA A 181 -22.36 5.85 -0.77
CA ALA A 181 -23.49 5.27 -1.47
C ALA A 181 -24.82 5.46 -0.74
N ILE A 182 -24.83 5.41 0.60
CA ILE A 182 -26.02 5.69 1.41
C ILE A 182 -26.39 7.17 1.30
N ALA A 183 -25.44 8.09 1.38
CA ALA A 183 -25.66 9.53 1.27
C ALA A 183 -26.24 9.89 -0.11
N ALA A 184 -25.64 9.41 -1.20
CA ALA A 184 -26.14 9.63 -2.56
C ALA A 184 -27.57 9.09 -2.76
N THR A 185 -27.89 7.94 -2.16
CA THR A 185 -29.25 7.38 -2.22
C THR A 185 -30.24 8.25 -1.44
N ALA A 186 -29.84 8.77 -0.28
CA ALA A 186 -30.70 9.66 0.53
C ALA A 186 -30.99 10.99 -0.19
N GLU A 187 -30.00 11.59 -0.86
CA GLU A 187 -30.18 12.79 -1.68
C GLU A 187 -31.13 12.54 -2.88
N TYR A 188 -31.00 11.39 -3.54
CA TYR A 188 -31.90 11.00 -4.64
C TYR A 188 -33.35 10.84 -4.16
N VAL A 189 -33.57 10.24 -2.97
CA VAL A 189 -34.91 10.06 -2.39
C VAL A 189 -35.50 11.38 -1.87
N ALA A 190 -34.63 12.27 -1.38
CA ALA A 190 -35.07 13.60 -0.90
C ALA A 190 -35.46 14.56 -2.03
N GLY A 191 -35.07 14.31 -3.29
CA GLY A 191 -35.34 15.00 -4.55
C GLY A 191 -35.59 16.52 -4.44
N PRO A 192 -35.28 17.35 -5.42
CA PRO A 192 -35.62 18.74 -5.34
C PRO A 192 -37.15 18.88 -5.19
N ASN A 193 -37.59 19.48 -4.10
CA ASN A 193 -38.98 19.85 -3.90
C ASN A 193 -39.47 20.59 -5.15
N LEU A 194 -40.22 19.91 -5.99
CA LEU A 194 -41.00 20.55 -7.05
C LEU A 194 -42.03 21.47 -6.37
N ARG A 195 -41.67 22.76 -6.29
CA ARG A 195 -42.63 23.82 -6.02
C ARG A 195 -43.29 24.22 -7.33
#